data_dca30e1a4c411d8afb0a87750262ea43
#
_entry.id   dca30e1a4c411d8afb0a87750262ea43
#
_cell.length_a   1.000
_cell.length_b   1.000
_cell.length_c   1.000
_cell.angle_alpha   90.00
_cell.angle_beta   90.00
_cell.angle_gamma   90.00
#
_symmetry.space_group_name_H-M   'P 1'
#
loop_
_entity.id
_entity.type
_entity.pdbx_description
1 polymer ?
#
loop_
_entity_poly.entity_id
_entity_poly.type
_entity_poly.pdbx_seq_one_letter_code
_entity_poly.pdbx_strand_id
1 'polypeptide(L)'
;MEELGTAPDAFVIPYGGGGNTSAYAAGIGELGLSTPIFSVEAEHRPTTLASAIRIGDPVHAESVRASGATVVTVSDEEIVAAWQQLATVEGLFCEPSSAAGLAAIRRGAVAGERLVVTITGHGLKDTGSADRYAPALQQVEADPDAIAAAARG
;
A
#
# COMPACT_ATOMS: atom_id res chain seq x y z
N MET A 1 0.81 10.14 -17.16
CA MET A 1 1.40 11.42 -17.62
C MET A 1 0.34 12.31 -18.24
N GLU A 2 -0.46 11.80 -19.16
CA GLU A 2 -1.56 12.60 -19.76
C GLU A 2 -2.54 13.14 -18.71
N GLU A 3 -2.93 12.33 -17.73
CA GLU A 3 -3.86 12.75 -16.68
C GLU A 3 -3.24 13.70 -15.63
N LEU A 4 -1.94 13.58 -15.36
CA LEU A 4 -1.26 14.40 -14.36
C LEU A 4 -0.71 15.72 -14.94
N GLY A 5 -0.58 15.83 -16.27
CA GLY A 5 0.00 16.98 -16.98
C GLY A 5 1.50 17.17 -16.77
N THR A 6 2.04 16.78 -15.61
CA THR A 6 3.46 16.83 -15.24
C THR A 6 3.88 15.55 -14.54
N ALA A 7 5.20 15.27 -14.50
CA ALA A 7 5.72 14.15 -13.72
C ALA A 7 5.38 14.33 -12.23
N PRO A 8 5.05 13.23 -11.51
CA PRO A 8 4.90 13.30 -10.06
C PRO A 8 6.25 13.52 -9.37
N ASP A 9 6.21 13.98 -8.12
CA ASP A 9 7.41 14.17 -7.31
C ASP A 9 8.05 12.83 -6.91
N ALA A 10 7.23 11.78 -6.76
CA ALA A 10 7.73 10.42 -6.54
C ALA A 10 6.67 9.37 -6.88
N PHE A 11 7.14 8.15 -7.17
CA PHE A 11 6.36 6.92 -7.13
C PHE A 11 6.61 6.16 -5.82
N VAL A 12 5.55 5.66 -5.21
CA VAL A 12 5.61 4.91 -3.95
C VAL A 12 4.98 3.53 -4.16
N ILE A 13 5.77 2.48 -3.99
CA ILE A 13 5.44 1.14 -4.45
C ILE A 13 5.69 0.13 -3.34
N PRO A 14 4.75 -0.80 -3.04
CA PRO A 14 5.01 -1.90 -2.13
C PRO A 14 6.14 -2.81 -2.65
N TYR A 15 7.05 -3.19 -1.76
CA TYR A 15 8.23 -3.98 -2.09
C TYR A 15 8.17 -5.40 -1.51
N GLY A 16 7.70 -6.33 -2.32
CA GLY A 16 7.84 -7.77 -2.09
C GLY A 16 9.04 -8.34 -2.84
N GLY A 17 8.82 -8.97 -3.99
CA GLY A 17 9.89 -9.53 -4.85
C GLY A 17 10.69 -8.50 -5.65
N GLY A 18 10.24 -7.27 -5.77
CA GLY A 18 10.92 -6.18 -6.48
C GLY A 18 10.52 -6.01 -7.95
N GLY A 19 9.66 -6.86 -8.48
CA GLY A 19 9.26 -6.81 -9.89
C GLY A 19 8.60 -5.48 -10.28
N ASN A 20 7.68 -4.97 -9.45
CA ASN A 20 7.02 -3.68 -9.71
C ASN A 20 8.04 -2.53 -9.73
N THR A 21 8.94 -2.45 -8.74
CA THR A 21 9.99 -1.43 -8.70
C THR A 21 10.84 -1.45 -9.95
N SER A 22 11.28 -2.63 -10.38
CA SER A 22 12.09 -2.80 -11.59
C SER A 22 11.35 -2.37 -12.85
N ALA A 23 10.04 -2.70 -12.95
CA ALA A 23 9.21 -2.32 -14.09
C ALA A 23 8.98 -0.79 -14.14
N TYR A 24 8.71 -0.16 -12.99
CA TYR A 24 8.58 1.30 -12.92
C TYR A 24 9.89 2.00 -13.30
N ALA A 25 11.02 1.52 -12.80
CA ALA A 25 12.33 2.08 -13.14
C ALA A 25 12.62 2.01 -14.65
N ALA A 26 12.30 0.88 -15.27
CA ALA A 26 12.43 0.72 -16.72
C ALA A 26 11.54 1.72 -17.49
N GLY A 27 10.24 1.79 -17.14
CA GLY A 27 9.30 2.71 -17.80
C GLY A 27 9.63 4.18 -17.59
N ILE A 28 10.11 4.58 -16.41
CA ILE A 28 10.59 5.94 -16.12
C ILE A 28 11.80 6.27 -17.01
N GLY A 29 12.75 5.32 -17.13
CA GLY A 29 13.92 5.47 -17.99
C GLY A 29 13.57 5.58 -19.47
N GLU A 30 12.64 4.76 -19.98
CA GLU A 30 12.15 4.81 -21.37
C GLU A 30 11.47 6.14 -21.70
N LEU A 31 10.80 6.75 -20.72
CA LEU A 31 10.16 8.06 -20.86
C LEU A 31 11.15 9.23 -20.68
N GLY A 32 12.43 8.98 -20.40
CA GLY A 32 13.43 10.01 -20.12
C GLY A 32 13.14 10.82 -18.85
N LEU A 33 12.42 10.25 -17.90
CA LEU A 33 12.07 10.91 -16.64
C LEU A 33 13.11 10.59 -15.56
N SER A 34 13.16 11.48 -14.54
CA SER A 34 14.04 11.33 -13.37
C SER A 34 13.24 11.27 -12.06
N THR A 35 11.99 10.82 -12.14
CA THR A 35 11.11 10.74 -10.96
C THR A 35 11.61 9.69 -9.98
N PRO A 36 11.83 10.04 -8.70
CA PRO A 36 12.25 9.10 -7.67
C PRO A 36 11.24 7.97 -7.44
N ILE A 37 11.76 6.80 -7.06
CA ILE A 37 10.96 5.65 -6.64
C ILE A 37 11.26 5.35 -5.17
N PHE A 38 10.22 5.23 -4.37
CA PHE A 38 10.28 4.71 -3.01
C PHE A 38 9.66 3.32 -2.97
N SER A 39 10.48 2.32 -2.65
CA SER A 39 10.08 0.92 -2.54
C SER A 39 9.86 0.61 -1.07
N VAL A 40 8.62 0.32 -0.69
CA VAL A 40 8.24 0.19 0.73
C VAL A 40 8.12 -1.26 1.13
N GLU A 41 8.92 -1.67 2.10
CA GLU A 41 8.93 -3.02 2.67
C GLU A 41 8.45 -3.05 4.13
N ALA A 42 8.04 -4.22 4.59
CA ALA A 42 7.74 -4.43 5.99
C ALA A 42 9.03 -4.59 6.81
N GLU A 43 9.04 -4.07 8.05
CA GLU A 43 10.17 -4.16 8.99
C GLU A 43 10.59 -5.62 9.25
N HIS A 44 9.61 -6.51 9.39
CA HIS A 44 9.83 -7.93 9.62
C HIS A 44 9.32 -8.77 8.43
N ARG A 45 9.95 -8.60 7.27
CA ARG A 45 9.53 -9.24 6.00
C ARG A 45 9.10 -10.69 6.11
N PRO A 46 9.82 -11.60 6.79
CA PRO A 46 9.43 -13.01 6.84
C PRO A 46 8.15 -13.29 7.63
N THR A 47 7.75 -12.38 8.52
CA THR A 47 6.64 -12.60 9.47
C THR A 47 5.55 -11.55 9.39
N THR A 48 5.69 -10.53 8.51
CA THR A 48 4.69 -9.48 8.36
C THR A 48 3.30 -10.02 8.05
N LEU A 49 2.27 -9.33 8.53
CA LEU A 49 0.88 -9.61 8.15
C LEU A 49 0.62 -9.35 6.65
N ALA A 50 1.38 -8.45 6.04
CA ALA A 50 1.24 -8.04 4.65
C ALA A 50 1.73 -9.14 3.69
N SER A 51 0.88 -10.10 3.39
CA SER A 51 1.20 -11.39 2.75
C SER A 51 1.93 -11.24 1.41
N ALA A 52 1.55 -10.28 0.56
CA ALA A 52 2.16 -10.11 -0.77
C ALA A 52 3.57 -9.48 -0.73
N ILE A 53 3.98 -8.87 0.40
CA ILE A 53 5.34 -8.39 0.62
C ILE A 53 6.10 -9.22 1.67
N ARG A 54 5.54 -10.35 2.11
CA ARG A 54 6.17 -11.33 3.00
C ARG A 54 7.19 -12.17 2.24
N ILE A 55 8.26 -11.54 1.76
CA ILE A 55 9.31 -12.18 0.96
C ILE A 55 10.65 -11.90 1.62
N GLY A 56 11.24 -12.92 2.26
CA GLY A 56 12.50 -12.78 2.97
C GLY A 56 13.68 -12.47 2.06
N ASP A 57 13.72 -13.10 0.86
CA ASP A 57 14.76 -12.91 -0.13
C ASP A 57 14.16 -12.48 -1.47
N PRO A 58 14.15 -11.18 -1.79
CA PRO A 58 13.53 -10.67 -3.01
C PRO A 58 14.28 -11.08 -4.27
N VAL A 59 13.60 -11.72 -5.20
CA VAL A 59 14.16 -12.22 -6.47
C VAL A 59 14.82 -11.11 -7.30
N HIS A 60 14.29 -9.87 -7.23
CA HIS A 60 14.77 -8.72 -7.99
C HIS A 60 15.56 -7.71 -7.13
N ALA A 61 16.15 -8.13 -6.00
CA ALA A 61 16.86 -7.21 -5.10
C ALA A 61 18.00 -6.44 -5.78
N GLU A 62 18.74 -7.11 -6.68
CA GLU A 62 19.80 -6.43 -7.45
C GLU A 62 19.25 -5.39 -8.42
N SER A 63 18.15 -5.70 -9.13
CA SER A 63 17.50 -4.77 -10.04
C SER A 63 16.94 -3.55 -9.29
N VAL A 64 16.39 -3.76 -8.08
CA VAL A 64 15.92 -2.66 -7.23
C VAL A 64 17.09 -1.77 -6.79
N ARG A 65 18.22 -2.34 -6.39
CA ARG A 65 19.42 -1.57 -6.06
C ARG A 65 19.96 -0.80 -7.27
N ALA A 66 20.04 -1.45 -8.42
CA ALA A 66 20.54 -0.85 -9.67
C ALA A 66 19.63 0.28 -10.18
N SER A 67 18.33 0.24 -9.89
CA SER A 67 17.38 1.28 -10.29
C SER A 67 17.54 2.61 -9.54
N GLY A 68 18.31 2.65 -8.44
CA GLY A 68 18.43 3.81 -7.57
C GLY A 68 17.19 4.07 -6.71
N ALA A 69 16.24 3.15 -6.65
CA ALA A 69 15.08 3.26 -5.78
C ALA A 69 15.47 3.33 -4.31
N THR A 70 14.85 4.23 -3.56
CA THR A 70 15.02 4.31 -2.11
C THR A 70 14.14 3.27 -1.44
N VAL A 71 14.74 2.39 -0.64
CA VAL A 71 13.98 1.41 0.15
C VAL A 71 13.59 2.03 1.49
N VAL A 72 12.31 1.96 1.82
CA VAL A 72 11.71 2.47 3.05
C VAL A 72 11.05 1.32 3.80
N THR A 73 11.29 1.23 5.09
CA THR A 73 10.74 0.19 5.95
C THR A 73 9.56 0.75 6.76
N VAL A 74 8.48 -0.02 6.91
CA VAL A 74 7.30 0.32 7.74
C VAL A 74 6.93 -0.85 8.64
N SER A 75 6.34 -0.57 9.81
CA SER A 75 5.87 -1.62 10.71
C SER A 75 4.51 -2.17 10.30
N ASP A 76 4.14 -3.34 10.85
CA ASP A 76 2.82 -3.93 10.63
C ASP A 76 1.69 -3.04 11.16
N GLU A 77 1.90 -2.34 12.28
CA GLU A 77 0.94 -1.39 12.85
C GLU A 77 0.72 -0.20 11.93
N GLU A 78 1.79 0.35 11.34
CA GLU A 78 1.71 1.44 10.37
C GLU A 78 0.94 1.00 9.10
N ILE A 79 1.19 -0.24 8.63
CA ILE A 79 0.48 -0.82 7.49
C ILE A 79 -1.02 -0.98 7.80
N VAL A 80 -1.38 -1.55 8.96
CA VAL A 80 -2.79 -1.74 9.37
C VAL A 80 -3.51 -0.40 9.46
N ALA A 81 -2.89 0.60 10.10
CA ALA A 81 -3.49 1.92 10.24
C ALA A 81 -3.73 2.61 8.87
N ALA A 82 -2.77 2.48 7.94
CA ALA A 82 -2.91 3.01 6.58
C ALA A 82 -3.98 2.24 5.78
N TRP A 83 -4.03 0.91 5.93
CA TRP A 83 -5.01 0.05 5.28
C TRP A 83 -6.44 0.36 5.74
N GLN A 84 -6.65 0.50 7.05
CA GLN A 84 -7.94 0.90 7.61
C GLN A 84 -8.37 2.28 7.12
N GLN A 85 -7.45 3.24 7.02
CA GLN A 85 -7.74 4.56 6.46
C GLN A 85 -8.18 4.49 5.01
N LEU A 86 -7.50 3.71 4.15
CA LEU A 86 -7.92 3.52 2.75
C LEU A 86 -9.35 2.98 2.67
N ALA A 87 -9.71 2.03 3.53
CA ALA A 87 -11.05 1.45 3.54
C ALA A 87 -12.12 2.42 4.07
N THR A 88 -11.84 3.13 5.18
CA THR A 88 -12.86 3.91 5.90
C THR A 88 -13.01 5.34 5.40
N VAL A 89 -11.95 5.94 4.86
CA VAL A 89 -11.94 7.33 4.39
C VAL A 89 -12.08 7.41 2.87
N GLU A 90 -11.33 6.54 2.15
CA GLU A 90 -11.29 6.57 0.69
C GLU A 90 -12.23 5.54 0.04
N GLY A 91 -12.80 4.62 0.81
CA GLY A 91 -13.64 3.53 0.30
C GLY A 91 -12.85 2.50 -0.54
N LEU A 92 -11.53 2.44 -0.38
CA LEU A 92 -10.65 1.54 -1.14
C LEU A 92 -10.37 0.26 -0.35
N PHE A 93 -11.01 -0.84 -0.74
CA PHE A 93 -10.75 -2.16 -0.16
C PHE A 93 -9.60 -2.87 -0.88
N CYS A 94 -8.38 -2.67 -0.38
CA CYS A 94 -7.17 -3.32 -0.88
C CYS A 94 -6.64 -4.36 0.13
N GLU A 95 -5.65 -5.17 -0.29
CA GLU A 95 -4.90 -6.02 0.63
C GLU A 95 -3.93 -5.18 1.49
N PRO A 96 -3.56 -5.60 2.72
CA PRO A 96 -2.68 -4.84 3.60
C PRO A 96 -1.34 -4.45 2.95
N SER A 97 -0.76 -5.35 2.16
CA SER A 97 0.51 -5.10 1.44
C SER A 97 0.45 -3.84 0.56
N SER A 98 -0.73 -3.55 -0.03
CA SER A 98 -0.94 -2.38 -0.89
C SER A 98 -0.92 -1.07 -0.12
N ALA A 99 -1.21 -1.10 1.18
CA ALA A 99 -1.23 0.08 2.03
C ALA A 99 0.17 0.51 2.54
N ALA A 100 1.20 -0.31 2.31
CA ALA A 100 2.56 -0.02 2.77
C ALA A 100 3.07 1.35 2.26
N GLY A 101 2.76 1.70 1.00
CA GLY A 101 3.11 3.00 0.44
C GLY A 101 2.49 4.18 1.20
N LEU A 102 1.20 4.09 1.53
CA LEU A 102 0.53 5.12 2.34
C LEU A 102 1.09 5.16 3.77
N ALA A 103 1.45 4.02 4.36
CA ALA A 103 2.10 3.96 5.68
C ALA A 103 3.41 4.77 5.70
N ALA A 104 4.26 4.61 4.69
CA ALA A 104 5.50 5.36 4.56
C ALA A 104 5.27 6.89 4.43
N ILE A 105 4.26 7.30 3.68
CA ILE A 105 3.88 8.72 3.54
C ILE A 105 3.39 9.28 4.88
N ARG A 106 2.48 8.59 5.56
CA ARG A 106 1.94 9.01 6.86
C ARG A 106 3.02 9.19 7.93
N ARG A 107 4.03 8.34 7.90
CA ARG A 107 5.19 8.45 8.80
C ARG A 107 6.12 9.61 8.42
N GLY A 108 5.93 10.26 7.28
CA GLY A 108 6.81 11.30 6.79
C GLY A 108 8.12 10.80 6.18
N ALA A 109 8.21 9.50 5.87
CA ALA A 109 9.39 8.92 5.22
C ALA A 109 9.44 9.23 3.71
N VAL A 110 8.33 9.62 3.13
CA VAL A 110 8.20 10.09 1.74
C VAL A 110 7.45 11.41 1.75
N ALA A 111 8.00 12.44 1.13
CA ALA A 111 7.42 13.76 1.04
C ALA A 111 7.37 14.24 -0.42
N GLY A 112 6.38 15.05 -0.74
CA GLY A 112 6.16 15.66 -2.06
C GLY A 112 4.75 16.25 -2.11
N GLU A 113 4.53 17.16 -3.05
CA GLU A 113 3.20 17.75 -3.26
C GLU A 113 2.29 16.81 -4.08
N ARG A 114 2.90 16.01 -4.95
CA ARG A 114 2.20 15.07 -5.83
C ARG A 114 2.89 13.72 -5.85
N LEU A 115 2.33 12.79 -5.13
CA LEU A 115 2.84 11.43 -5.02
C LEU A 115 1.91 10.46 -5.75
N VAL A 116 2.48 9.52 -6.50
CA VAL A 116 1.72 8.41 -7.07
C VAL A 116 1.98 7.16 -6.23
N VAL A 117 0.94 6.70 -5.55
CA VAL A 117 1.00 5.50 -4.71
C VAL A 117 0.33 4.34 -5.43
N THR A 118 1.05 3.25 -5.62
CA THR A 118 0.52 2.07 -6.30
C THR A 118 -0.22 1.17 -5.32
N ILE A 119 -1.54 1.08 -5.47
CA ILE A 119 -2.37 0.11 -4.75
C ILE A 119 -2.44 -1.15 -5.61
N THR A 120 -1.70 -2.18 -5.23
CA THR A 120 -1.38 -3.32 -6.08
C THR A 120 -2.40 -4.45 -6.07
N GLY A 121 -3.03 -4.73 -4.93
CA GLY A 121 -3.92 -5.87 -4.77
C GLY A 121 -5.25 -5.53 -4.11
N HIS A 122 -6.31 -6.20 -4.58
CA HIS A 122 -7.65 -6.10 -4.02
C HIS A 122 -7.74 -6.86 -2.68
N GLY A 123 -8.57 -6.37 -1.73
CA GLY A 123 -8.73 -6.95 -0.39
C GLY A 123 -9.18 -8.41 -0.37
N LEU A 124 -9.91 -8.86 -1.40
CA LEU A 124 -10.31 -10.27 -1.54
C LEU A 124 -9.12 -11.24 -1.74
N LYS A 125 -7.92 -10.75 -1.99
CA LYS A 125 -6.71 -11.59 -2.02
C LYS A 125 -6.20 -11.97 -0.62
N ASP A 126 -6.65 -11.24 0.41
CA ASP A 126 -6.23 -11.45 1.81
C ASP A 126 -7.42 -11.22 2.76
N THR A 127 -8.43 -12.08 2.67
CA THR A 127 -9.65 -12.01 3.50
C THR A 127 -9.36 -12.29 4.98
N GLY A 128 -8.32 -13.07 5.30
CA GLY A 128 -7.93 -13.34 6.68
C GLY A 128 -7.48 -12.10 7.45
N SER A 129 -6.85 -11.15 6.78
CA SER A 129 -6.53 -9.85 7.38
C SER A 129 -7.79 -9.01 7.62
N ALA A 130 -8.76 -9.05 6.70
CA ALA A 130 -10.04 -8.38 6.88
C ALA A 130 -10.78 -8.93 8.11
N ASP A 131 -10.89 -10.26 8.24
CA ASP A 131 -11.54 -10.91 9.40
C ASP A 131 -10.86 -10.56 10.72
N ARG A 132 -9.54 -10.41 10.72
CA ARG A 132 -8.76 -10.15 11.94
C ARG A 132 -8.83 -8.69 12.40
N TYR A 133 -8.90 -7.73 11.49
CA TYR A 133 -8.75 -6.31 11.79
C TYR A 133 -9.98 -5.47 11.47
N ALA A 134 -11.02 -6.06 10.86
CA ALA A 134 -12.30 -5.39 10.69
C ALA A 134 -12.99 -5.16 12.04
N PRO A 135 -13.79 -4.12 12.18
CA PRO A 135 -14.67 -3.96 13.32
C PRO A 135 -15.57 -5.19 13.50
N ALA A 136 -15.87 -5.54 14.74
CA ALA A 136 -16.80 -6.62 15.02
C ALA A 136 -18.15 -6.35 14.34
N LEU A 137 -18.68 -7.36 13.65
CA LEU A 137 -20.01 -7.26 13.03
C LEU A 137 -21.06 -7.09 14.12
N GLN A 138 -21.85 -6.03 14.02
CA GLN A 138 -22.98 -5.81 14.89
C GLN A 138 -24.18 -6.59 14.37
N GLN A 139 -24.72 -7.50 15.19
CA GLN A 139 -25.98 -8.15 14.90
C GLN A 139 -27.14 -7.24 15.32
N VAL A 140 -28.04 -6.98 14.40
CA VAL A 140 -29.25 -6.19 14.65
C VAL A 140 -30.47 -6.98 14.18
N GLU A 141 -31.61 -6.72 14.81
CA GLU A 141 -32.89 -7.27 14.35
C GLU A 141 -33.19 -6.81 12.92
N ALA A 142 -33.88 -7.63 12.14
CA ALA A 142 -34.27 -7.33 10.75
C ALA A 142 -35.46 -6.35 10.75
N ASP A 143 -35.27 -5.20 11.39
CA ASP A 143 -36.24 -4.12 11.54
C ASP A 143 -35.61 -2.79 11.04
N PRO A 144 -36.30 -1.99 10.21
CA PRO A 144 -35.77 -0.76 9.66
C PRO A 144 -35.27 0.24 10.70
N ASP A 145 -35.98 0.39 11.82
CA ASP A 145 -35.61 1.34 12.87
C ASP A 145 -34.39 0.88 13.65
N ALA A 146 -34.28 -0.43 13.93
CA ALA A 146 -33.11 -1.02 14.56
C ALA A 146 -31.87 -0.88 13.68
N ILE A 147 -31.99 -1.14 12.38
CA ILE A 147 -30.89 -1.00 11.40
C ILE A 147 -30.46 0.47 11.31
N ALA A 148 -31.42 1.40 11.21
CA ALA A 148 -31.12 2.83 11.14
C ALA A 148 -30.46 3.36 12.43
N ALA A 149 -30.82 2.84 13.58
CA ALA A 149 -30.19 3.19 14.86
C ALA A 149 -28.73 2.68 14.92
N ALA A 150 -28.50 1.43 14.55
CA ALA A 150 -27.16 0.83 14.51
C ALA A 150 -26.21 1.52 13.52
N ALA A 151 -26.72 2.00 12.38
CA ALA A 151 -25.93 2.69 11.37
C ALA A 151 -25.50 4.13 11.78
N ARG A 152 -26.11 4.69 12.84
CA ARG A 152 -25.78 6.03 13.36
C ARG A 152 -24.83 6.04 14.55
N GLY A 153 -24.56 4.87 15.15
CA GLY A 153 -23.64 4.70 16.28
C GLY A 153 -22.26 4.35 15.86
#